data_62e1a10ea445686c2b97b2ea418e38ac
#
_entry.id   62e1a10ea445686c2b97b2ea418e38ac
#
_cell.length_a   1.000
_cell.length_b   1.000
_cell.length_c   1.000
_cell.angle_alpha   90.00
_cell.angle_beta   90.00
_cell.angle_gamma   90.00
#
_symmetry.space_group_name_H-M   'P 1'
#
loop_
_entity.id
_entity.type
_entity.pdbx_description
1 polymer ?
#
loop_
_entity_poly.entity_id
_entity_poly.type
_entity_poly.pdbx_seq_one_letter_code
_entity_poly.pdbx_strand_id
1 'polypeptide(L)'
;IRRPPRSTQGVSSAASDVYKRQVPNFAHIPLIHSEQGKKLSKRDNASTLEDYIKIGVISDALRNYLLRLGWSYKDKEIFTKQESIDLFDLSGIGKSPSKLDMNRIYSINETYIKSIDQKDLFNFFKEYVSKYKKPLNQSKESILLKSMSFLKNKAKTLEDIWNNAQYIINDKIEVGADDKKLIDDLSKKVINDFINEYEKLSSLSREALEPVIKSLIDKHKTNFKGVGQPLRIALVGSKFGPGLYDVILSLDKAEVIKRLKSV
;
A
#
# COMPACT_ATOMS: atom_id res chain seq x y z
N ILE A 1 3.37 9.39 -38.10
CA ILE A 1 2.16 10.12 -37.57
C ILE A 1 1.18 10.16 -38.75
N ARG A 2 0.17 9.28 -38.74
CA ARG A 2 -0.94 9.40 -39.70
C ARG A 2 -1.81 10.57 -39.26
N ARG A 3 -1.88 11.62 -40.10
CA ARG A 3 -2.89 12.68 -39.92
C ARG A 3 -4.28 12.02 -39.93
N PRO A 4 -5.21 12.39 -39.03
CA PRO A 4 -6.59 11.96 -39.14
C PRO A 4 -7.12 12.37 -40.52
N PRO A 5 -8.02 11.59 -41.13
CA PRO A 5 -8.55 11.93 -42.46
C PRO A 5 -9.16 13.34 -42.43
N ARG A 6 -8.82 14.16 -43.42
CA ARG A 6 -9.26 15.56 -43.54
C ARG A 6 -10.78 15.77 -43.43
N SER A 7 -11.56 14.73 -43.63
CA SER A 7 -13.01 14.75 -43.57
C SER A 7 -13.57 15.01 -42.16
N THR A 8 -12.89 14.54 -41.09
CA THR A 8 -13.40 14.71 -39.71
C THR A 8 -13.11 16.10 -39.12
N GLN A 9 -12.03 16.76 -39.54
CA GLN A 9 -11.74 18.12 -39.09
C GLN A 9 -12.64 19.16 -39.78
N GLY A 10 -12.96 18.96 -41.07
CA GLY A 10 -13.79 19.91 -41.84
C GLY A 10 -15.28 19.93 -41.43
N VAL A 11 -15.81 18.73 -41.12
CA VAL A 11 -17.27 18.64 -40.76
C VAL A 11 -17.57 19.23 -39.39
N SER A 12 -16.67 19.03 -38.42
CA SER A 12 -16.86 19.57 -37.05
C SER A 12 -16.72 21.11 -37.03
N SER A 13 -15.74 21.67 -37.77
CA SER A 13 -15.53 23.12 -37.87
C SER A 13 -16.69 23.80 -38.60
N ALA A 14 -17.13 23.23 -39.73
CA ALA A 14 -18.26 23.79 -40.53
C ALA A 14 -19.59 23.76 -39.73
N ALA A 15 -19.85 22.69 -38.99
CA ALA A 15 -21.03 22.59 -38.13
C ALA A 15 -21.02 23.62 -36.98
N SER A 16 -19.85 23.92 -36.42
CA SER A 16 -19.71 24.96 -35.38
C SER A 16 -19.90 26.37 -35.93
N ASP A 17 -19.45 26.63 -37.16
CA ASP A 17 -19.57 27.91 -37.85
C ASP A 17 -21.02 28.23 -38.18
N VAL A 18 -21.77 27.24 -38.67
CA VAL A 18 -23.21 27.40 -39.02
C VAL A 18 -24.06 27.80 -37.79
N TYR A 19 -23.71 27.36 -36.58
CA TYR A 19 -24.44 27.67 -35.37
C TYR A 19 -23.83 28.82 -34.55
N LYS A 20 -22.88 29.58 -35.07
CA LYS A 20 -22.14 30.65 -34.36
C LYS A 20 -21.52 30.18 -33.04
N ARG A 21 -21.14 28.92 -32.97
CA ARG A 21 -20.44 28.36 -31.82
C ARG A 21 -18.93 28.56 -31.95
N GLN A 22 -18.23 28.72 -30.84
CA GLN A 22 -16.79 28.82 -30.85
C GLN A 22 -16.18 27.48 -31.32
N VAL A 23 -15.19 27.55 -32.20
CA VAL A 23 -14.41 26.36 -32.61
C VAL A 23 -13.65 25.84 -31.38
N PRO A 24 -13.83 24.59 -30.97
CA PRO A 24 -13.13 24.06 -29.82
C PRO A 24 -11.64 23.97 -30.12
N ASN A 25 -10.82 24.09 -29.06
CA ASN A 25 -9.41 23.81 -29.14
C ASN A 25 -9.19 22.29 -29.20
N PHE A 26 -8.43 21.82 -30.18
CA PHE A 26 -8.10 20.42 -30.34
C PHE A 26 -6.68 20.14 -29.81
N ALA A 27 -6.53 19.09 -29.03
CA ALA A 27 -5.25 18.62 -28.57
C ALA A 27 -5.10 17.11 -28.81
N HIS A 28 -3.89 16.66 -29.04
CA HIS A 28 -3.56 15.25 -29.20
C HIS A 28 -2.59 14.84 -28.09
N ILE A 29 -2.98 13.85 -27.29
CA ILE A 29 -2.08 13.21 -26.34
C ILE A 29 -1.32 12.07 -27.01
N PRO A 30 -0.06 11.80 -26.63
CA PRO A 30 0.71 10.71 -27.17
C PRO A 30 0.12 9.35 -26.77
N LEU A 31 0.49 8.31 -27.54
CA LEU A 31 0.10 6.94 -27.24
C LEU A 31 0.76 6.47 -25.93
N ILE A 32 0.02 5.64 -25.19
CA ILE A 32 0.56 4.92 -24.05
C ILE A 32 1.06 3.54 -24.53
N HIS A 33 2.28 3.22 -24.18
CA HIS A 33 2.91 1.94 -24.47
C HIS A 33 2.97 1.08 -23.20
N SER A 34 3.01 -0.24 -23.37
CA SER A 34 3.33 -1.17 -22.29
C SER A 34 4.77 -0.98 -21.80
N GLU A 35 5.14 -1.61 -20.69
CA GLU A 35 6.53 -1.61 -20.18
C GLU A 35 7.52 -2.10 -21.25
N GLN A 36 7.11 -3.05 -22.10
CA GLN A 36 7.93 -3.60 -23.19
C GLN A 36 7.97 -2.69 -24.44
N GLY A 37 7.34 -1.51 -24.39
CA GLY A 37 7.34 -0.54 -25.48
C GLY A 37 6.35 -0.85 -26.62
N LYS A 38 5.46 -1.84 -26.47
CA LYS A 38 4.38 -2.10 -27.43
C LYS A 38 3.20 -1.16 -27.17
N LYS A 39 2.46 -0.79 -28.22
CA LYS A 39 1.21 -0.02 -28.07
C LYS A 39 0.26 -0.76 -27.12
N LEU A 40 -0.22 -0.07 -26.11
CA LEU A 40 -1.22 -0.62 -25.20
C LEU A 40 -2.54 -0.87 -25.95
N SER A 41 -3.03 -2.08 -25.94
CA SER A 41 -4.24 -2.48 -26.65
C SER A 41 -5.13 -3.31 -25.71
N LYS A 42 -6.45 -3.18 -25.82
CA LYS A 42 -7.42 -4.00 -25.09
C LYS A 42 -7.23 -5.51 -25.32
N ARG A 43 -6.62 -5.89 -26.45
CA ARG A 43 -6.34 -7.30 -26.81
C ARG A 43 -5.09 -7.86 -26.13
N ASP A 44 -4.23 -7.00 -25.61
CA ASP A 44 -2.95 -7.37 -25.01
C ASP A 44 -3.02 -7.40 -23.46
N ASN A 45 -4.18 -7.74 -22.87
CA ASN A 45 -4.43 -7.73 -21.43
C ASN A 45 -4.07 -6.38 -20.76
N ALA A 46 -4.34 -5.27 -21.46
CA ALA A 46 -4.20 -3.95 -20.84
C ALA A 46 -5.07 -3.88 -19.61
N SER A 47 -4.44 -3.65 -18.45
CA SER A 47 -5.14 -3.51 -17.17
C SER A 47 -6.21 -2.44 -17.27
N THR A 48 -7.39 -2.76 -16.80
CA THR A 48 -8.49 -1.80 -16.65
C THR A 48 -8.28 -0.96 -15.39
N LEU A 49 -9.02 0.14 -15.24
CA LEU A 49 -8.99 0.91 -13.98
C LEU A 49 -9.37 0.02 -12.78
N GLU A 50 -10.29 -0.91 -12.97
CA GLU A 50 -10.73 -1.85 -11.94
C GLU A 50 -9.59 -2.78 -11.48
N ASP A 51 -8.70 -3.20 -12.39
CA ASP A 51 -7.55 -4.04 -12.02
C ASP A 51 -6.60 -3.31 -11.08
N TYR A 52 -6.36 -2.01 -11.30
CA TYR A 52 -5.52 -1.20 -10.39
C TYR A 52 -6.17 -1.02 -9.01
N ILE A 53 -7.48 -0.79 -8.98
CA ILE A 53 -8.23 -0.66 -7.72
C ILE A 53 -8.21 -2.00 -6.97
N LYS A 54 -8.36 -3.13 -7.68
CA LYS A 54 -8.35 -4.48 -7.11
C LYS A 54 -7.02 -4.85 -6.46
N ILE A 55 -5.89 -4.39 -6.97
CA ILE A 55 -4.58 -4.56 -6.32
C ILE A 55 -4.32 -3.53 -5.21
N GLY A 56 -5.28 -2.68 -4.90
CA GLY A 56 -5.23 -1.74 -3.79
C GLY A 56 -4.57 -0.40 -4.10
N VAL A 57 -4.57 0.03 -5.37
CA VAL A 57 -4.18 1.39 -5.74
C VAL A 57 -5.33 2.34 -5.43
N ILE A 58 -5.04 3.44 -4.72
CA ILE A 58 -6.02 4.45 -4.35
C ILE A 58 -6.36 5.31 -5.58
N SER A 59 -7.63 5.71 -5.72
CA SER A 59 -8.13 6.46 -6.88
C SER A 59 -7.36 7.76 -7.13
N ASP A 60 -6.99 8.48 -6.08
CA ASP A 60 -6.22 9.73 -6.20
C ASP A 60 -4.79 9.49 -6.70
N ALA A 61 -4.14 8.43 -6.23
CA ALA A 61 -2.83 8.03 -6.71
C ALA A 61 -2.86 7.61 -8.19
N LEU A 62 -3.88 6.83 -8.56
CA LEU A 62 -4.09 6.40 -9.95
C LEU A 62 -4.36 7.61 -10.86
N ARG A 63 -5.22 8.54 -10.44
CA ARG A 63 -5.46 9.79 -11.17
C ARG A 63 -4.17 10.59 -11.37
N ASN A 64 -3.37 10.75 -10.31
CA ASN A 64 -2.09 11.45 -10.39
C ASN A 64 -1.12 10.76 -11.35
N TYR A 65 -1.04 9.44 -11.30
CA TYR A 65 -0.21 8.67 -12.22
C TYR A 65 -0.65 8.87 -13.68
N LEU A 66 -1.95 8.75 -13.95
CA LEU A 66 -2.50 8.92 -15.30
C LEU A 66 -2.31 10.35 -15.83
N LEU A 67 -2.45 11.36 -14.97
CA LEU A 67 -2.14 12.75 -15.31
C LEU A 67 -0.68 12.88 -15.78
N ARG A 68 0.26 12.32 -15.01
CA ARG A 68 1.70 12.36 -15.32
C ARG A 68 2.12 11.51 -16.51
N LEU A 69 1.27 10.63 -16.96
CA LEU A 69 1.58 9.73 -18.06
C LEU A 69 1.67 10.45 -19.42
N GLY A 70 1.06 11.61 -19.55
CA GLY A 70 1.10 12.40 -20.79
C GLY A 70 1.22 13.91 -20.57
N TRP A 71 1.34 14.36 -19.32
CA TRP A 71 1.42 15.77 -18.95
C TRP A 71 2.47 15.99 -17.87
N SER A 72 3.09 17.16 -17.84
CA SER A 72 4.06 17.55 -16.84
C SER A 72 3.95 19.02 -16.47
N TYR A 73 4.25 19.32 -15.22
CA TYR A 73 4.34 20.70 -14.72
C TYR A 73 5.61 20.83 -13.88
N LYS A 74 6.64 21.46 -14.47
CA LYS A 74 7.96 21.58 -13.84
C LYS A 74 8.45 20.20 -13.32
N ASP A 75 9.08 20.17 -12.16
CA ASP A 75 9.57 18.96 -11.50
C ASP A 75 8.56 18.35 -10.50
N LYS A 76 7.32 18.87 -10.45
CA LYS A 76 6.32 18.39 -9.52
C LYS A 76 5.77 17.03 -9.96
N GLU A 77 5.73 16.09 -9.02
CA GLU A 77 5.28 14.71 -9.27
C GLU A 77 3.94 14.37 -8.61
N ILE A 78 3.68 14.92 -7.44
CA ILE A 78 2.48 14.65 -6.65
C ILE A 78 1.57 15.86 -6.68
N PHE A 79 0.32 15.64 -7.08
CA PHE A 79 -0.70 16.67 -7.24
C PHE A 79 -1.98 16.29 -6.51
N THR A 80 -2.50 17.16 -5.69
CA THR A 80 -3.89 17.04 -5.22
C THR A 80 -4.85 17.16 -6.42
N LYS A 81 -6.12 16.79 -6.21
CA LYS A 81 -7.15 16.97 -7.24
C LYS A 81 -7.26 18.43 -7.65
N GLN A 82 -7.28 19.35 -6.69
CA GLN A 82 -7.41 20.80 -6.95
C GLN A 82 -6.19 21.32 -7.72
N GLU A 83 -4.98 21.01 -7.27
CA GLU A 83 -3.76 21.40 -7.99
C GLU A 83 -3.73 20.87 -9.43
N SER A 84 -4.26 19.67 -9.66
CA SER A 84 -4.35 19.09 -11.01
C SER A 84 -5.26 19.93 -11.92
N ILE A 85 -6.34 20.50 -11.35
CA ILE A 85 -7.27 21.37 -12.09
C ILE A 85 -6.65 22.74 -12.32
N ASP A 86 -6.06 23.33 -11.29
CA ASP A 86 -5.56 24.70 -11.32
C ASP A 86 -4.30 24.86 -12.20
N LEU A 87 -3.46 23.82 -12.25
CA LEU A 87 -2.18 23.83 -12.94
C LEU A 87 -2.21 23.18 -14.34
N PHE A 88 -3.31 22.49 -14.68
CA PHE A 88 -3.40 21.85 -15.98
C PHE A 88 -3.45 22.86 -17.11
N ASP A 89 -2.53 22.72 -18.07
CA ASP A 89 -2.48 23.51 -19.28
C ASP A 89 -2.09 22.61 -20.47
N LEU A 90 -2.60 22.93 -21.65
CA LEU A 90 -2.32 22.18 -22.88
C LEU A 90 -0.84 22.21 -23.28
N SER A 91 -0.11 23.25 -22.89
CA SER A 91 1.34 23.36 -23.17
C SER A 91 2.17 22.32 -22.42
N GLY A 92 1.65 21.81 -21.28
CA GLY A 92 2.28 20.75 -20.50
C GLY A 92 2.13 19.35 -21.09
N ILE A 93 1.35 19.18 -22.17
CA ILE A 93 1.16 17.87 -22.82
C ILE A 93 2.45 17.47 -23.54
N GLY A 94 2.97 16.29 -23.17
CA GLY A 94 4.16 15.70 -23.78
C GLY A 94 3.94 15.32 -25.25
N LYS A 95 4.99 15.36 -26.05
CA LYS A 95 4.96 14.96 -27.47
C LYS A 95 5.38 13.51 -27.70
N SER A 96 6.13 12.94 -26.77
CA SER A 96 6.65 11.57 -26.86
C SER A 96 5.70 10.57 -26.23
N PRO A 97 5.59 9.33 -26.78
CA PRO A 97 4.83 8.26 -26.15
C PRO A 97 5.29 7.99 -24.72
N SER A 98 4.34 7.79 -23.83
CA SER A 98 4.61 7.43 -22.42
C SER A 98 4.56 5.92 -22.27
N LYS A 99 5.36 5.38 -21.36
CA LYS A 99 5.34 3.96 -20.98
C LYS A 99 4.63 3.76 -19.65
N LEU A 100 3.79 2.74 -19.60
CA LEU A 100 3.23 2.27 -18.35
C LEU A 100 4.36 1.71 -17.49
N ASP A 101 4.40 2.10 -16.21
CA ASP A 101 5.40 1.65 -15.23
C ASP A 101 4.69 1.34 -13.91
N MET A 102 4.59 0.04 -13.60
CA MET A 102 3.93 -0.42 -12.38
C MET A 102 4.70 -0.04 -11.11
N ASN A 103 6.03 -0.02 -11.16
CA ASN A 103 6.84 0.41 -10.01
C ASN A 103 6.58 1.88 -9.68
N ARG A 104 6.39 2.71 -10.70
CA ARG A 104 6.02 4.11 -10.53
C ARG A 104 4.63 4.27 -9.91
N ILE A 105 3.65 3.46 -10.34
CA ILE A 105 2.31 3.43 -9.74
C ILE A 105 2.43 3.11 -8.26
N TYR A 106 3.16 2.06 -7.88
CA TYR A 106 3.35 1.67 -6.49
C TYR A 106 4.05 2.74 -5.66
N SER A 107 5.07 3.40 -6.21
CA SER A 107 5.77 4.48 -5.52
C SER A 107 4.88 5.69 -5.25
N ILE A 108 4.09 6.11 -6.25
CA ILE A 108 3.12 7.20 -6.09
C ILE A 108 2.06 6.79 -5.06
N ASN A 109 1.50 5.59 -5.18
CA ASN A 109 0.48 5.09 -4.27
C ASN A 109 0.99 5.01 -2.82
N GLU A 110 2.21 4.55 -2.60
CA GLU A 110 2.88 4.55 -1.29
C GLU A 110 2.95 5.95 -0.69
N THR A 111 3.28 6.96 -1.50
CA THR A 111 3.34 8.36 -1.07
C THR A 111 1.96 8.84 -0.63
N TYR A 112 0.91 8.53 -1.38
CA TYR A 112 -0.47 8.88 -1.00
C TYR A 112 -0.90 8.15 0.28
N ILE A 113 -0.68 6.82 0.38
CA ILE A 113 -1.01 6.03 1.58
C ILE A 113 -0.34 6.63 2.83
N LYS A 114 0.92 7.02 2.74
CA LYS A 114 1.65 7.62 3.87
C LYS A 114 1.12 9.00 4.26
N SER A 115 0.65 9.80 3.30
CA SER A 115 0.16 11.15 3.55
C SER A 115 -1.28 11.22 4.06
N ILE A 116 -2.09 10.19 3.81
CA ILE A 116 -3.50 10.16 4.22
C ILE A 116 -3.60 10.05 5.75
N ASP A 117 -4.57 10.78 6.32
CA ASP A 117 -4.93 10.65 7.73
C ASP A 117 -5.33 9.21 8.07
N GLN A 118 -5.07 8.81 9.30
CA GLN A 118 -5.31 7.45 9.79
C GLN A 118 -6.77 7.01 9.64
N LYS A 119 -7.72 7.90 9.92
CA LYS A 119 -9.15 7.61 9.86
C LYS A 119 -9.62 7.47 8.41
N ASP A 120 -9.16 8.36 7.54
CA ASP A 120 -9.49 8.32 6.13
C ASP A 120 -8.88 7.10 5.44
N LEU A 121 -7.63 6.76 5.77
CA LEU A 121 -7.00 5.54 5.28
C LEU A 121 -7.77 4.29 5.72
N PHE A 122 -8.26 4.26 6.95
CA PHE A 122 -9.09 3.16 7.44
C PHE A 122 -10.41 3.06 6.69
N ASN A 123 -11.06 4.18 6.34
CA ASN A 123 -12.27 4.18 5.52
C ASN A 123 -11.99 3.61 4.11
N PHE A 124 -10.94 4.05 3.43
CA PHE A 124 -10.51 3.46 2.15
C PHE A 124 -10.22 1.96 2.27
N PHE A 125 -9.56 1.56 3.35
CA PHE A 125 -9.27 0.16 3.61
C PHE A 125 -10.56 -0.67 3.83
N LYS A 126 -11.53 -0.16 4.59
CA LYS A 126 -12.83 -0.83 4.78
C LYS A 126 -13.58 -1.03 3.48
N GLU A 127 -13.66 0.01 2.65
CA GLU A 127 -14.30 -0.08 1.33
C GLU A 127 -13.61 -1.12 0.44
N TYR A 128 -12.27 -1.09 0.40
CA TYR A 128 -11.48 -2.04 -0.35
C TYR A 128 -11.74 -3.48 0.12
N VAL A 129 -11.68 -3.72 1.43
CA VAL A 129 -11.88 -5.05 2.02
C VAL A 129 -13.30 -5.56 1.78
N SER A 130 -14.31 -4.70 1.94
CA SER A 130 -15.71 -5.04 1.67
C SER A 130 -15.94 -5.47 0.22
N LYS A 131 -15.24 -4.83 -0.73
CA LYS A 131 -15.42 -5.11 -2.16
C LYS A 131 -14.61 -6.31 -2.66
N TYR A 132 -13.39 -6.50 -2.16
CA TYR A 132 -12.44 -7.47 -2.75
C TYR A 132 -11.98 -8.58 -1.81
N LYS A 133 -12.34 -8.54 -0.54
CA LYS A 133 -11.93 -9.50 0.48
C LYS A 133 -13.14 -10.00 1.27
N LYS A 134 -12.93 -10.41 2.51
CA LYS A 134 -13.99 -10.77 3.44
C LYS A 134 -14.32 -9.58 4.34
N PRO A 135 -15.60 -9.35 4.67
CA PRO A 135 -15.99 -8.28 5.60
C PRO A 135 -15.22 -8.37 6.92
N LEU A 136 -14.83 -7.21 7.43
CA LEU A 136 -14.15 -7.11 8.72
C LEU A 136 -15.13 -7.39 9.85
N ASN A 137 -14.64 -8.09 10.89
CA ASN A 137 -15.38 -8.22 12.13
C ASN A 137 -15.38 -6.87 12.87
N GLN A 138 -16.55 -6.38 13.26
CA GLN A 138 -16.72 -5.11 13.93
C GLN A 138 -15.87 -5.00 15.22
N SER A 139 -15.67 -6.11 15.95
CA SER A 139 -14.81 -6.14 17.14
C SER A 139 -13.34 -5.82 16.86
N LYS A 140 -12.88 -5.99 15.63
CA LYS A 140 -11.49 -5.73 15.21
C LYS A 140 -11.27 -4.33 14.65
N GLU A 141 -12.34 -3.59 14.34
CA GLU A 141 -12.24 -2.28 13.69
C GLU A 141 -11.45 -1.25 14.53
N SER A 142 -11.67 -1.23 15.85
CA SER A 142 -10.96 -0.30 16.74
C SER A 142 -9.44 -0.53 16.76
N ILE A 143 -9.03 -1.80 16.80
CA ILE A 143 -7.61 -2.18 16.78
C ILE A 143 -7.02 -1.86 15.40
N LEU A 144 -7.72 -2.21 14.32
CA LEU A 144 -7.29 -1.91 12.95
C LEU A 144 -7.13 -0.41 12.72
N LEU A 145 -8.09 0.40 13.16
CA LEU A 145 -8.02 1.85 13.06
C LEU A 145 -6.73 2.38 13.73
N LYS A 146 -6.46 1.98 14.97
CA LYS A 146 -5.24 2.38 15.69
C LYS A 146 -3.96 1.90 14.98
N SER A 147 -4.02 0.73 14.37
CA SER A 147 -2.87 0.12 13.70
C SER A 147 -2.54 0.74 12.32
N MET A 148 -3.45 1.50 11.72
CA MET A 148 -3.18 2.18 10.44
C MET A 148 -1.97 3.11 10.51
N SER A 149 -1.67 3.69 11.67
CA SER A 149 -0.51 4.57 11.89
C SER A 149 0.83 3.92 11.51
N PHE A 150 0.98 2.62 11.75
CA PHE A 150 2.20 1.89 11.42
C PHE A 150 2.04 0.92 10.24
N LEU A 151 0.83 0.38 10.00
CA LEU A 151 0.58 -0.50 8.87
C LEU A 151 0.87 0.18 7.52
N LYS A 152 0.56 1.49 7.41
CA LYS A 152 0.82 2.30 6.21
C LYS A 152 2.32 2.49 5.91
N ASN A 153 3.20 2.37 6.90
CA ASN A 153 4.64 2.66 6.72
C ASN A 153 5.34 1.64 5.82
N LYS A 154 4.82 0.41 5.73
CA LYS A 154 5.38 -0.67 4.91
C LYS A 154 4.43 -1.15 3.82
N ALA A 155 3.46 -0.32 3.45
CA ALA A 155 2.44 -0.65 2.47
C ALA A 155 2.57 0.25 1.24
N LYS A 156 2.64 -0.35 0.08
CA LYS A 156 2.55 0.32 -1.22
C LYS A 156 1.13 0.33 -1.75
N THR A 157 0.29 -0.58 -1.26
CA THR A 157 -1.10 -0.77 -1.69
C THR A 157 -2.01 -1.08 -0.49
N LEU A 158 -3.33 -0.99 -0.67
CA LEU A 158 -4.29 -1.45 0.34
C LEU A 158 -4.23 -2.98 0.51
N GLU A 159 -3.79 -3.70 -0.52
CA GLU A 159 -3.50 -5.14 -0.44
C GLU A 159 -2.36 -5.44 0.55
N ASP A 160 -1.30 -4.63 0.54
CA ASP A 160 -0.21 -4.78 1.50
C ASP A 160 -0.69 -4.51 2.93
N ILE A 161 -1.57 -3.51 3.13
CA ILE A 161 -2.20 -3.26 4.43
C ILE A 161 -3.02 -4.47 4.86
N TRP A 162 -3.82 -5.05 3.95
CA TRP A 162 -4.58 -6.26 4.21
C TRP A 162 -3.69 -7.42 4.65
N ASN A 163 -2.62 -7.68 3.91
CA ASN A 163 -1.67 -8.75 4.21
C ASN A 163 -0.94 -8.51 5.54
N ASN A 164 -0.52 -7.28 5.81
CA ASN A 164 0.14 -6.90 7.06
C ASN A 164 -0.81 -6.92 8.27
N ALA A 165 -2.11 -6.80 8.07
CA ALA A 165 -3.13 -6.79 9.13
C ALA A 165 -3.70 -8.18 9.46
N GLN A 166 -3.30 -9.24 8.75
CA GLN A 166 -3.88 -10.58 8.92
C GLN A 166 -3.79 -11.08 10.37
N TYR A 167 -2.74 -10.73 11.10
CA TYR A 167 -2.57 -11.11 12.50
C TYR A 167 -3.58 -10.44 13.46
N ILE A 168 -4.22 -9.33 13.04
CA ILE A 168 -5.32 -8.67 13.78
C ILE A 168 -6.66 -9.27 13.33
N ILE A 169 -6.82 -9.48 12.02
CA ILE A 169 -8.09 -9.91 11.40
C ILE A 169 -8.43 -11.34 11.77
N ASN A 170 -7.45 -12.24 11.75
CA ASN A 170 -7.65 -13.65 12.03
C ASN A 170 -7.50 -13.95 13.54
N ASP A 171 -8.40 -14.75 14.07
CA ASP A 171 -8.33 -15.21 15.47
C ASP A 171 -7.26 -16.29 15.69
N LYS A 172 -6.91 -17.03 14.64
CA LYS A 172 -5.85 -18.03 14.67
C LYS A 172 -4.74 -17.61 13.70
N ILE A 173 -3.51 -17.73 14.18
CA ILE A 173 -2.31 -17.50 13.38
C ILE A 173 -1.80 -18.84 12.86
N GLU A 174 -1.71 -18.95 11.55
CA GLU A 174 -1.06 -20.10 10.90
C GLU A 174 0.37 -19.71 10.53
N VAL A 175 1.32 -20.46 11.08
CA VAL A 175 2.74 -20.29 10.73
C VAL A 175 3.05 -21.16 9.53
N GLY A 176 3.55 -20.56 8.46
CA GLY A 176 3.95 -21.27 7.24
C GLY A 176 5.05 -22.30 7.52
N ALA A 177 5.08 -23.38 6.73
CA ALA A 177 6.04 -24.48 6.92
C ALA A 177 7.50 -24.03 6.92
N ASP A 178 7.86 -23.07 6.08
CA ASP A 178 9.23 -22.55 6.01
C ASP A 178 9.58 -21.64 7.19
N ASP A 179 8.62 -20.90 7.73
CA ASP A 179 8.82 -20.06 8.90
C ASP A 179 8.86 -20.89 10.19
N LYS A 180 8.14 -22.04 10.24
CA LYS A 180 8.26 -23.01 11.34
C LYS A 180 9.67 -23.59 11.50
N LYS A 181 10.37 -23.83 10.40
CA LYS A 181 11.76 -24.32 10.41
C LYS A 181 12.75 -23.33 11.04
N LEU A 182 12.37 -22.05 11.12
CA LEU A 182 13.20 -21.00 11.73
C LEU A 182 13.02 -20.91 13.25
N ILE A 183 12.11 -21.70 13.83
CA ILE A 183 11.89 -21.77 15.26
C ILE A 183 12.60 -23.02 15.79
N ASP A 184 13.86 -22.84 16.09
CA ASP A 184 14.73 -23.85 16.70
C ASP A 184 14.65 -23.80 18.24
N ASP A 185 15.43 -24.63 18.90
CA ASP A 185 15.48 -24.71 20.36
C ASP A 185 15.98 -23.42 21.03
N LEU A 186 16.85 -22.66 20.36
CA LEU A 186 17.27 -21.35 20.82
C LEU A 186 16.12 -20.36 20.75
N SER A 187 15.40 -20.37 19.64
CA SER A 187 14.20 -19.54 19.42
C SER A 187 13.13 -19.77 20.50
N LYS A 188 12.89 -21.04 20.88
CA LYS A 188 11.96 -21.39 21.95
C LYS A 188 12.43 -20.89 23.32
N LYS A 189 13.73 -20.96 23.62
CA LYS A 189 14.29 -20.36 24.84
C LYS A 189 14.11 -18.85 24.87
N VAL A 190 14.38 -18.17 23.75
CA VAL A 190 14.18 -16.73 23.61
C VAL A 190 12.71 -16.35 23.84
N ILE A 191 11.77 -17.09 23.24
CA ILE A 191 10.32 -16.85 23.40
C ILE A 191 9.92 -17.02 24.88
N ASN A 192 10.36 -18.10 25.55
CA ASN A 192 10.02 -18.33 26.95
C ASN A 192 10.60 -17.25 27.88
N ASP A 193 11.85 -16.87 27.65
CA ASP A 193 12.47 -15.79 28.43
C ASP A 193 11.77 -14.45 28.18
N PHE A 194 11.36 -14.17 26.93
CA PHE A 194 10.59 -12.99 26.62
C PHE A 194 9.24 -12.99 27.39
N ILE A 195 8.50 -14.09 27.39
CA ILE A 195 7.23 -14.20 28.13
C ILE A 195 7.45 -13.86 29.61
N ASN A 196 8.48 -14.43 30.24
CA ASN A 196 8.77 -14.21 31.67
C ASN A 196 9.05 -12.73 31.98
N GLU A 197 9.79 -12.03 31.15
CA GLU A 197 10.06 -10.59 31.34
C GLU A 197 8.86 -9.72 30.96
N TYR A 198 8.13 -10.09 29.89
CA TYR A 198 6.95 -9.38 29.44
C TYR A 198 5.80 -9.43 30.46
N GLU A 199 5.61 -10.55 31.14
CA GLU A 199 4.61 -10.70 32.20
C GLU A 199 4.85 -9.74 33.37
N LYS A 200 6.12 -9.40 33.68
CA LYS A 200 6.50 -8.47 34.78
C LYS A 200 6.27 -7.01 34.44
N LEU A 201 6.10 -6.65 33.15
CA LEU A 201 5.92 -5.26 32.75
C LEU A 201 4.59 -4.70 33.26
N SER A 202 4.67 -3.62 34.02
CA SER A 202 3.51 -2.87 34.55
C SER A 202 2.86 -1.96 33.51
N SER A 203 3.64 -1.47 32.54
CA SER A 203 3.15 -0.66 31.41
C SER A 203 3.66 -1.21 30.10
N LEU A 204 2.82 -1.13 29.07
CA LEU A 204 3.18 -1.55 27.70
C LEU A 204 3.50 -0.31 26.87
N SER A 205 4.77 -0.03 26.69
CA SER A 205 5.28 1.02 25.81
C SER A 205 6.54 0.54 25.10
N ARG A 206 6.95 1.25 24.08
CA ARG A 206 8.18 0.93 23.35
C ARG A 206 9.40 1.06 24.27
N GLU A 207 9.43 2.09 25.10
CA GLU A 207 10.49 2.37 26.09
C GLU A 207 10.62 1.24 27.13
N ALA A 208 9.52 0.58 27.48
CA ALA A 208 9.53 -0.57 28.37
C ALA A 208 9.98 -1.88 27.69
N LEU A 209 9.67 -2.03 26.38
CA LEU A 209 10.03 -3.24 25.61
C LEU A 209 11.49 -3.24 25.12
N GLU A 210 12.06 -2.10 24.80
CA GLU A 210 13.43 -1.99 24.30
C GLU A 210 14.48 -2.59 25.26
N PRO A 211 14.46 -2.28 26.58
CA PRO A 211 15.37 -2.91 27.54
C PRO A 211 15.21 -4.43 27.63
N VAL A 212 13.98 -4.94 27.55
CA VAL A 212 13.70 -6.39 27.57
C VAL A 212 14.35 -7.07 26.36
N ILE A 213 14.11 -6.56 25.16
CA ILE A 213 14.71 -7.09 23.93
C ILE A 213 16.25 -7.04 24.01
N LYS A 214 16.82 -5.93 24.50
CA LYS A 214 18.26 -5.77 24.65
C LYS A 214 18.85 -6.80 25.64
N SER A 215 18.22 -6.97 26.79
CA SER A 215 18.64 -7.98 27.78
C SER A 215 18.62 -9.40 27.18
N LEU A 216 17.63 -9.75 26.35
CA LEU A 216 17.57 -11.04 25.68
C LEU A 216 18.65 -11.21 24.63
N ILE A 217 19.00 -10.15 23.90
CA ILE A 217 20.12 -10.17 22.94
C ILE A 217 21.43 -10.51 23.67
N ASP A 218 21.69 -9.83 24.80
CA ASP A 218 22.89 -10.05 25.61
C ASP A 218 22.91 -11.45 26.24
N LYS A 219 21.78 -11.87 26.84
CA LYS A 219 21.62 -13.18 27.48
C LYS A 219 21.86 -14.34 26.51
N HIS A 220 21.32 -14.27 25.31
CA HIS A 220 21.41 -15.32 24.29
C HIS A 220 22.61 -15.13 23.33
N LYS A 221 23.45 -14.10 23.56
CA LYS A 221 24.63 -13.78 22.73
C LYS A 221 24.28 -13.72 21.22
N THR A 222 23.17 -13.07 20.90
CA THR A 222 22.62 -12.97 19.55
C THR A 222 22.47 -11.51 19.12
N ASN A 223 21.69 -11.24 18.10
CA ASN A 223 21.36 -9.89 17.63
C ASN A 223 19.85 -9.67 17.63
N PHE A 224 19.41 -8.46 17.24
CA PHE A 224 17.99 -8.14 17.17
C PHE A 224 17.18 -9.10 16.29
N LYS A 225 17.79 -9.62 15.21
CA LYS A 225 17.12 -10.60 14.34
C LYS A 225 16.90 -11.94 15.08
N GLY A 226 17.89 -12.40 15.85
CA GLY A 226 17.80 -13.67 16.60
C GLY A 226 16.74 -13.64 17.69
N VAL A 227 16.42 -12.46 18.27
CA VAL A 227 15.31 -12.30 19.22
C VAL A 227 14.01 -11.93 18.52
N GLY A 228 14.05 -10.96 17.60
CA GLY A 228 12.85 -10.39 17.01
C GLY A 228 12.17 -11.27 15.95
N GLN A 229 12.92 -12.12 15.27
CA GLN A 229 12.35 -12.99 14.22
C GLN A 229 11.47 -14.10 14.82
N PRO A 230 11.91 -14.89 15.83
CA PRO A 230 11.03 -15.89 16.44
C PRO A 230 9.78 -15.26 17.07
N LEU A 231 9.92 -14.15 17.80
CA LEU A 231 8.78 -13.44 18.37
C LEU A 231 7.78 -12.99 17.29
N ARG A 232 8.28 -12.45 16.17
CA ARG A 232 7.41 -12.05 15.06
C ARG A 232 6.70 -13.23 14.43
N ILE A 233 7.40 -14.33 14.16
CA ILE A 233 6.79 -15.54 13.59
C ILE A 233 5.67 -16.03 14.51
N ALA A 234 5.90 -16.09 15.81
CA ALA A 234 4.88 -16.51 16.76
C ALA A 234 3.67 -15.57 16.81
N LEU A 235 3.88 -14.25 16.70
CA LEU A 235 2.81 -13.24 16.82
C LEU A 235 2.05 -12.99 15.53
N VAL A 236 2.72 -13.10 14.37
CA VAL A 236 2.16 -12.70 13.05
C VAL A 236 2.00 -13.90 12.11
N GLY A 237 2.67 -15.04 12.39
CA GLY A 237 2.69 -16.20 11.50
C GLY A 237 3.77 -16.16 10.42
N SER A 238 4.57 -15.08 10.35
CA SER A 238 5.59 -14.88 9.32
C SER A 238 6.80 -14.10 9.83
N LYS A 239 7.97 -14.37 9.25
CA LYS A 239 9.19 -13.57 9.46
C LYS A 239 9.09 -12.14 8.88
N PHE A 240 8.16 -11.91 7.97
CA PHE A 240 7.88 -10.61 7.36
C PHE A 240 6.64 -9.97 8.01
N GLY A 241 6.54 -8.63 7.95
CA GLY A 241 5.39 -7.91 8.46
C GLY A 241 5.73 -6.56 9.10
N PRO A 242 4.81 -6.02 9.91
CA PRO A 242 5.00 -4.78 10.64
C PRO A 242 6.15 -4.82 11.64
N GLY A 243 6.51 -3.68 12.23
CA GLY A 243 7.52 -3.61 13.28
C GLY A 243 7.17 -4.49 14.47
N LEU A 244 8.16 -5.17 15.07
CA LEU A 244 7.90 -6.07 16.22
C LEU A 244 7.23 -5.34 17.39
N TYR A 245 7.73 -4.16 17.74
CA TYR A 245 7.15 -3.35 18.81
C TYR A 245 5.71 -2.94 18.51
N ASP A 246 5.44 -2.54 17.26
CA ASP A 246 4.11 -2.14 16.82
C ASP A 246 3.12 -3.31 16.92
N VAL A 247 3.56 -4.52 16.54
CA VAL A 247 2.76 -5.75 16.68
C VAL A 247 2.46 -6.05 18.14
N ILE A 248 3.46 -6.04 19.03
CA ILE A 248 3.28 -6.31 20.46
C ILE A 248 2.34 -5.29 21.09
N LEU A 249 2.50 -4.00 20.76
CA LEU A 249 1.70 -2.91 21.34
C LEU A 249 0.29 -2.82 20.74
N SER A 250 0.03 -3.43 19.60
CA SER A 250 -1.30 -3.46 18.99
C SER A 250 -2.20 -4.57 19.54
N LEU A 251 -1.62 -5.58 20.19
CA LEU A 251 -2.34 -6.72 20.76
C LEU A 251 -2.48 -6.57 22.28
N ASP A 252 -3.53 -7.16 22.83
CA ASP A 252 -3.69 -7.26 24.27
C ASP A 252 -2.61 -8.18 24.87
N LYS A 253 -2.16 -7.86 26.10
CA LYS A 253 -1.10 -8.61 26.79
C LYS A 253 -1.39 -10.12 26.86
N ALA A 254 -2.63 -10.48 27.12
CA ALA A 254 -3.06 -11.87 27.19
C ALA A 254 -2.96 -12.58 25.83
N GLU A 255 -3.31 -11.89 24.72
CA GLU A 255 -3.23 -12.45 23.37
C GLU A 255 -1.77 -12.62 22.92
N VAL A 256 -0.90 -11.67 23.25
CA VAL A 256 0.55 -11.80 23.00
C VAL A 256 1.10 -13.06 23.68
N ILE A 257 0.85 -13.23 24.98
CA ILE A 257 1.33 -14.40 25.75
C ILE A 257 0.75 -15.69 25.18
N LYS A 258 -0.53 -15.74 24.87
CA LYS A 258 -1.20 -16.89 24.30
C LYS A 258 -0.56 -17.33 22.98
N ARG A 259 -0.29 -16.38 22.07
CA ARG A 259 0.36 -16.68 20.78
C ARG A 259 1.78 -17.17 20.95
N LEU A 260 2.54 -16.55 21.82
CA LEU A 260 3.91 -16.96 22.12
C LEU A 260 3.99 -18.38 22.70
N LYS A 261 3.01 -18.75 23.56
CA LYS A 261 2.94 -20.11 24.14
C LYS A 261 2.46 -21.18 23.15
N SER A 262 1.91 -20.80 21.99
CA SER A 262 1.38 -21.74 20.98
C SER A 262 2.44 -22.27 20.00
N VAL A 263 3.68 -21.81 20.07
CA VAL A 263 4.81 -22.15 19.20
C VAL A 263 5.88 -22.89 19.98
#